data_bf84c9daf7abd1c4cdc3d0b73afab42e
#
_entry.id   bf84c9daf7abd1c4cdc3d0b73afab42e
#
_cell.length_a   1.000
_cell.length_b   1.000
_cell.length_c   1.000
_cell.angle_alpha   90.00
_cell.angle_beta   90.00
_cell.angle_gamma   90.00
#
_symmetry.space_group_name_H-M   'P 1'
#
loop_
_entity.id
_entity.type
_entity.pdbx_description
1 polymer ?
#
loop_
_entity_poly.entity_id
_entity_poly.type
_entity_poly.pdbx_seq_one_letter_code
_entity_poly.pdbx_strand_id
1 'polypeptide(L)'
;FGSILEKIVKFSKKKNPKILDIGCNDGSFLELVKKKYSNVLGVEPTNTAEIALSKKINTIKKSLNFKLAKKIIRKYSKFDFIVATNFFAQTNNLNEIIKSVKLILDSKGLLIVEVQYLYDLLIQKGFDSFHHEHIAYYTASSIKKVLESHKLYVFDAERLKVHGGILRVYVSLNKRPITKKLKKILSKESDKNIITKINNLNSFRVKFSNKLKRFLINLKKQKKMIYGMGAAPRACVMLNSCNLSKNEIGLVGEVSQSLKCNKYIPGTDIMVKDENKIITDKPDYVIILAWHLTKRIIKLLLKKGYKGNFITPLPKLKIL
;
A
#
# COMPACT_ATOMS: atom_id res chain seq x y z
N PHE A 1 -4.82 8.27 6.30
CA PHE A 1 -5.79 7.99 7.37
C PHE A 1 -6.79 9.13 7.58
N GLY A 2 -6.37 10.42 7.56
CA GLY A 2 -7.28 11.55 7.78
C GLY A 2 -8.53 11.50 6.89
N SER A 3 -8.35 11.24 5.60
CA SER A 3 -9.47 11.15 4.65
C SER A 3 -10.45 9.99 4.92
N ILE A 4 -10.02 8.90 5.60
CA ILE A 4 -10.94 7.84 6.05
C ILE A 4 -11.78 8.37 7.22
N LEU A 5 -11.13 9.02 8.20
CA LEU A 5 -11.84 9.63 9.33
C LEU A 5 -12.88 10.66 8.86
N GLU A 6 -12.55 11.52 7.90
CA GLU A 6 -13.50 12.46 7.29
C GLU A 6 -14.73 11.74 6.71
N LYS A 7 -14.52 10.57 6.06
CA LYS A 7 -15.64 9.77 5.55
C LYS A 7 -16.47 9.14 6.67
N ILE A 8 -15.84 8.63 7.71
CA ILE A 8 -16.55 8.11 8.89
C ILE A 8 -17.40 9.22 9.49
N VAL A 9 -16.84 10.41 9.68
CA VAL A 9 -17.58 11.59 10.18
C VAL A 9 -18.78 11.94 9.28
N LYS A 10 -18.56 11.94 7.95
CA LYS A 10 -19.62 12.26 6.98
C LYS A 10 -20.76 11.24 6.99
N PHE A 11 -20.45 9.95 7.12
CA PHE A 11 -21.45 8.89 7.06
C PHE A 11 -22.08 8.58 8.43
N SER A 12 -21.39 8.94 9.53
CA SER A 12 -21.90 8.65 10.87
C SER A 12 -23.08 9.54 11.22
N LYS A 13 -24.16 8.92 11.73
CA LYS A 13 -25.27 9.58 12.39
C LYS A 13 -25.17 9.51 13.93
N LYS A 14 -24.19 8.77 14.45
CA LYS A 14 -23.96 8.59 15.88
C LYS A 14 -22.88 9.55 16.40
N LYS A 15 -23.05 10.05 17.60
CA LYS A 15 -22.03 10.88 18.28
C LYS A 15 -20.74 10.10 18.55
N ASN A 16 -20.85 8.81 18.87
CA ASN A 16 -19.70 7.91 19.16
C ASN A 16 -19.92 6.53 18.51
N PRO A 17 -19.70 6.41 17.17
CA PRO A 17 -19.84 5.15 16.48
C PRO A 17 -18.79 4.12 16.91
N LYS A 18 -19.13 2.84 16.82
CA LYS A 18 -18.19 1.73 17.03
C LYS A 18 -17.40 1.47 15.75
N ILE A 19 -16.09 1.51 15.86
CA ILE A 19 -15.16 1.40 14.71
C ILE A 19 -14.21 0.23 14.93
N LEU A 20 -14.16 -0.70 13.98
CA LEU A 20 -13.22 -1.80 13.93
C LEU A 20 -12.23 -1.57 12.79
N ASP A 21 -10.94 -1.73 13.08
CA ASP A 21 -9.87 -1.75 12.06
C ASP A 21 -9.27 -3.15 11.95
N ILE A 22 -9.36 -3.75 10.76
CA ILE A 22 -8.84 -5.09 10.47
C ILE A 22 -7.47 -4.95 9.80
N GLY A 23 -6.44 -5.54 10.40
CA GLY A 23 -5.05 -5.30 10.03
C GLY A 23 -4.61 -3.92 10.51
N CYS A 24 -4.90 -3.59 11.78
CA CYS A 24 -4.66 -2.25 12.32
C CYS A 24 -3.18 -1.91 12.50
N ASN A 25 -2.26 -2.85 12.27
CA ASN A 25 -0.82 -2.68 12.37
C ASN A 25 -0.44 -2.06 13.73
N ASP A 26 0.31 -0.98 13.76
CA ASP A 26 0.76 -0.24 14.95
C ASP A 26 -0.34 0.64 15.58
N GLY A 27 -1.56 0.55 15.11
CA GLY A 27 -2.71 1.31 15.60
C GLY A 27 -2.77 2.78 15.18
N SER A 28 -1.89 3.25 14.30
CA SER A 28 -1.80 4.68 13.90
C SER A 28 -3.12 5.24 13.35
N PHE A 29 -3.92 4.45 12.64
CA PHE A 29 -5.24 4.89 12.19
C PHE A 29 -6.21 5.03 13.38
N LEU A 30 -6.27 4.04 14.25
CA LEU A 30 -7.15 4.07 15.41
C LEU A 30 -6.75 5.13 16.43
N GLU A 31 -5.46 5.44 16.56
CA GLU A 31 -4.96 6.55 17.36
C GLU A 31 -5.52 7.89 16.86
N LEU A 32 -5.52 8.09 15.55
CA LEU A 32 -6.15 9.26 14.94
C LEU A 32 -7.67 9.28 15.20
N VAL A 33 -8.35 8.14 15.06
CA VAL A 33 -9.79 8.02 15.30
C VAL A 33 -10.15 8.31 16.75
N LYS A 34 -9.31 7.86 17.72
CA LYS A 34 -9.51 8.09 19.16
C LYS A 34 -9.53 9.56 19.58
N LYS A 35 -8.96 10.45 18.79
CA LYS A 35 -9.07 11.90 19.04
C LYS A 35 -10.51 12.41 18.93
N LYS A 36 -11.39 11.65 18.30
CA LYS A 36 -12.78 12.02 18.07
C LYS A 36 -13.81 11.02 18.61
N TYR A 37 -13.49 9.72 18.57
CA TYR A 37 -14.40 8.63 18.92
C TYR A 37 -13.70 7.63 19.85
N SER A 38 -14.34 7.30 20.98
CA SER A 38 -13.74 6.40 21.98
C SER A 38 -13.94 4.91 21.69
N ASN A 39 -14.98 4.54 20.95
CA ASN A 39 -15.36 3.15 20.69
C ASN A 39 -14.58 2.57 19.51
N VAL A 40 -13.30 2.26 19.72
CA VAL A 40 -12.42 1.69 18.70
C VAL A 40 -11.87 0.34 19.12
N LEU A 41 -11.73 -0.55 18.14
CA LEU A 41 -11.11 -1.87 18.29
C LEU A 41 -10.20 -2.15 17.11
N GLY A 42 -8.99 -2.64 17.37
CA GLY A 42 -8.06 -3.18 16.38
C GLY A 42 -8.04 -4.72 16.37
N VAL A 43 -7.79 -5.30 15.20
CA VAL A 43 -7.45 -6.72 15.06
C VAL A 43 -6.20 -6.80 14.21
N GLU A 44 -5.11 -7.35 14.78
CA GLU A 44 -3.80 -7.44 14.13
C GLU A 44 -3.08 -8.73 14.56
N PRO A 45 -2.73 -9.65 13.66
CA PRO A 45 -2.10 -10.91 14.03
C PRO A 45 -0.61 -10.80 14.36
N THR A 46 0.08 -9.78 13.88
CA THR A 46 1.54 -9.66 13.97
C THR A 46 1.98 -9.00 15.29
N ASN A 47 3.28 -8.97 15.53
CA ASN A 47 3.85 -8.31 16.70
C ASN A 47 3.67 -6.78 16.70
N THR A 48 3.30 -6.18 15.55
CA THR A 48 2.95 -4.75 15.52
C THR A 48 1.72 -4.41 16.37
N ALA A 49 0.87 -5.39 16.69
CA ALA A 49 -0.21 -5.25 17.66
C ALA A 49 0.28 -4.78 19.04
N GLU A 50 1.50 -5.14 19.46
CA GLU A 50 2.09 -4.72 20.72
C GLU A 50 2.35 -3.21 20.75
N ILE A 51 2.72 -2.63 19.60
CA ILE A 51 2.88 -1.18 19.44
C ILE A 51 1.51 -0.49 19.60
N ALA A 52 0.45 -1.06 18.99
CA ALA A 52 -0.90 -0.53 19.16
C ALA A 52 -1.36 -0.59 20.63
N LEU A 53 -1.08 -1.69 21.31
CA LEU A 53 -1.39 -1.86 22.73
C LEU A 53 -0.61 -0.87 23.62
N SER A 54 0.68 -0.64 23.36
CA SER A 54 1.48 0.35 24.09
C SER A 54 0.95 1.79 23.94
N LYS A 55 0.32 2.10 22.78
CA LYS A 55 -0.42 3.35 22.56
C LYS A 55 -1.81 3.35 23.20
N LYS A 56 -2.14 2.37 24.03
CA LYS A 56 -3.46 2.21 24.67
C LYS A 56 -4.61 2.10 23.67
N ILE A 57 -4.37 1.51 22.51
CA ILE A 57 -5.39 1.15 21.52
C ILE A 57 -5.87 -0.26 21.86
N ASN A 58 -7.19 -0.41 22.11
CA ASN A 58 -7.78 -1.73 22.32
C ASN A 58 -7.57 -2.60 21.07
N THR A 59 -6.73 -3.63 21.17
CA THR A 59 -6.30 -4.43 20.02
C THR A 59 -6.30 -5.91 20.39
N ILE A 60 -6.85 -6.74 19.49
CA ILE A 60 -6.82 -8.20 19.60
C ILE A 60 -5.67 -8.71 18.72
N LYS A 61 -4.62 -9.25 19.35
CA LYS A 61 -3.47 -9.86 18.63
C LYS A 61 -3.81 -11.25 18.13
N LYS A 62 -4.67 -11.32 17.09
CA LYS A 62 -5.07 -12.58 16.40
C LYS A 62 -5.50 -12.29 14.96
N SER A 63 -5.38 -13.28 14.08
CA SER A 63 -6.00 -13.22 12.76
C SER A 63 -7.52 -13.26 12.87
N LEU A 64 -8.19 -12.40 12.11
CA LEU A 64 -9.65 -12.43 12.02
C LEU A 64 -10.08 -13.71 11.32
N ASN A 65 -10.99 -14.45 11.96
CA ASN A 65 -11.69 -15.60 11.42
C ASN A 65 -13.11 -15.65 11.99
N PHE A 66 -13.92 -16.57 11.52
CA PHE A 66 -15.33 -16.66 11.91
C PHE A 66 -15.50 -16.95 13.42
N LYS A 67 -14.60 -17.75 14.01
CA LYS A 67 -14.60 -18.05 15.46
C LYS A 67 -14.30 -16.78 16.29
N LEU A 68 -13.30 -16.00 15.87
CA LEU A 68 -12.98 -14.73 16.54
C LEU A 68 -14.12 -13.71 16.35
N ALA A 69 -14.72 -13.63 15.15
CA ALA A 69 -15.84 -12.75 14.88
C ALA A 69 -17.02 -12.99 15.84
N LYS A 70 -17.37 -14.26 16.13
CA LYS A 70 -18.38 -14.60 17.12
C LYS A 70 -18.02 -14.11 18.53
N LYS A 71 -16.75 -14.20 18.93
CA LYS A 71 -16.28 -13.68 20.23
C LYS A 71 -16.35 -12.15 20.28
N ILE A 72 -15.95 -11.47 19.20
CA ILE A 72 -16.03 -10.02 19.09
C ILE A 72 -17.48 -9.54 19.29
N ILE A 73 -18.44 -10.15 18.61
CA ILE A 73 -19.86 -9.76 18.75
C ILE A 73 -20.36 -9.94 20.18
N ARG A 74 -20.03 -11.05 20.82
CA ARG A 74 -20.46 -11.30 22.20
C ARG A 74 -19.93 -10.25 23.17
N LYS A 75 -18.70 -9.77 22.95
CA LYS A 75 -18.04 -8.82 23.85
C LYS A 75 -18.33 -7.35 23.51
N TYR A 76 -18.35 -7.01 22.22
CA TYR A 76 -18.36 -5.62 21.73
C TYR A 76 -19.63 -5.27 20.96
N SER A 77 -20.55 -6.26 20.70
CA SER A 77 -21.67 -6.14 19.76
C SER A 77 -21.22 -5.83 18.30
N LYS A 78 -22.12 -5.35 17.46
CA LYS A 78 -21.82 -5.01 16.06
C LYS A 78 -21.20 -3.62 15.92
N PHE A 79 -20.50 -3.41 14.80
CA PHE A 79 -19.75 -2.19 14.52
C PHE A 79 -20.44 -1.36 13.44
N ASP A 80 -20.47 -0.04 13.65
CA ASP A 80 -21.02 0.92 12.70
C ASP A 80 -20.09 1.11 11.50
N PHE A 81 -18.77 1.03 11.75
CA PHE A 81 -17.76 1.09 10.70
C PHE A 81 -16.74 -0.03 10.89
N ILE A 82 -16.45 -0.71 9.79
CA ILE A 82 -15.29 -1.62 9.70
C ILE A 82 -14.37 -1.06 8.64
N VAL A 83 -13.09 -0.92 8.96
CA VAL A 83 -12.06 -0.44 8.06
C VAL A 83 -11.08 -1.58 7.80
N ALA A 84 -10.60 -1.71 6.56
CA ALA A 84 -9.58 -2.67 6.15
C ALA A 84 -8.69 -2.02 5.10
N THR A 85 -7.54 -1.47 5.52
CA THR A 85 -6.59 -0.80 4.62
C THR A 85 -5.47 -1.75 4.23
N ASN A 86 -5.32 -2.01 2.93
CA ASN A 86 -4.32 -2.93 2.33
C ASN A 86 -4.38 -4.38 2.85
N PHE A 87 -5.38 -4.73 3.64
CA PHE A 87 -5.51 -6.05 4.25
C PHE A 87 -6.01 -7.11 3.27
N PHE A 88 -6.99 -6.79 2.40
CA PHE A 88 -7.59 -7.75 1.48
C PHE A 88 -6.62 -8.29 0.43
N ALA A 89 -5.57 -7.54 0.10
CA ALA A 89 -4.54 -7.98 -0.81
C ALA A 89 -3.56 -9.02 -0.20
N GLN A 90 -3.52 -9.13 1.13
CA GLN A 90 -2.53 -9.92 1.86
C GLN A 90 -3.10 -11.16 2.55
N THR A 91 -4.40 -11.42 2.43
CA THR A 91 -5.05 -12.55 3.11
C THR A 91 -5.28 -13.74 2.20
N ASN A 92 -4.88 -14.94 2.65
CA ASN A 92 -5.14 -16.21 1.94
C ASN A 92 -6.61 -16.68 2.08
N ASN A 93 -7.31 -16.27 3.13
CA ASN A 93 -8.66 -16.73 3.47
C ASN A 93 -9.70 -15.63 3.29
N LEU A 94 -9.69 -14.96 2.14
CA LEU A 94 -10.56 -13.80 1.89
C LEU A 94 -12.05 -14.11 2.12
N ASN A 95 -12.53 -15.29 1.69
CA ASN A 95 -13.92 -15.69 1.87
C ASN A 95 -14.32 -15.79 3.35
N GLU A 96 -13.46 -16.32 4.21
CA GLU A 96 -13.69 -16.40 5.65
C GLU A 96 -13.68 -15.01 6.29
N ILE A 97 -12.76 -14.14 5.86
CA ILE A 97 -12.71 -12.76 6.31
C ILE A 97 -13.99 -12.01 5.95
N ILE A 98 -14.47 -12.14 4.72
CA ILE A 98 -15.69 -11.47 4.26
C ILE A 98 -16.91 -11.98 5.06
N LYS A 99 -17.02 -13.30 5.29
CA LYS A 99 -18.07 -13.87 6.15
C LYS A 99 -17.99 -13.33 7.58
N SER A 100 -16.78 -13.19 8.13
CA SER A 100 -16.53 -12.62 9.47
C SER A 100 -16.93 -11.16 9.55
N VAL A 101 -16.54 -10.37 8.56
CA VAL A 101 -16.92 -8.95 8.43
C VAL A 101 -18.43 -8.79 8.36
N LYS A 102 -19.09 -9.59 7.52
CA LYS A 102 -20.55 -9.57 7.38
C LYS A 102 -21.27 -9.86 8.71
N LEU A 103 -20.72 -10.77 9.52
CA LEU A 103 -21.27 -11.10 10.83
C LEU A 103 -21.15 -9.94 11.81
N ILE A 104 -19.99 -9.25 11.83
CA ILE A 104 -19.63 -8.18 12.79
C ILE A 104 -20.28 -6.84 12.40
N LEU A 105 -20.52 -6.59 11.10
CA LEU A 105 -21.05 -5.33 10.62
C LEU A 105 -22.49 -5.10 11.07
N ASP A 106 -22.79 -3.90 11.57
CA ASP A 106 -24.16 -3.50 11.89
C ASP A 106 -25.04 -3.44 10.62
N SER A 107 -26.33 -3.65 10.76
CA SER A 107 -27.29 -3.64 9.64
C SER A 107 -27.28 -2.33 8.85
N LYS A 108 -27.00 -1.19 9.52
CA LYS A 108 -26.86 0.15 8.94
C LYS A 108 -25.38 0.55 8.79
N GLY A 109 -24.45 -0.33 9.18
CA GLY A 109 -23.01 -0.11 9.18
C GLY A 109 -22.39 -0.04 7.78
N LEU A 110 -21.17 0.44 7.71
CA LEU A 110 -20.37 0.52 6.49
C LEU A 110 -19.03 -0.19 6.66
N LEU A 111 -18.67 -0.98 5.65
CA LEU A 111 -17.31 -1.48 5.46
C LEU A 111 -16.58 -0.54 4.48
N ILE A 112 -15.40 -0.09 4.88
CA ILE A 112 -14.50 0.73 4.04
C ILE A 112 -13.26 -0.11 3.77
N VAL A 113 -13.02 -0.43 2.49
CA VAL A 113 -11.87 -1.22 2.08
C VAL A 113 -10.96 -0.38 1.20
N GLU A 114 -9.66 -0.38 1.50
CA GLU A 114 -8.63 0.16 0.62
C GLU A 114 -7.77 -0.98 0.10
N VAL A 115 -7.59 -1.03 -1.22
CA VAL A 115 -6.73 -1.98 -1.90
C VAL A 115 -5.88 -1.27 -2.95
N GLN A 116 -4.72 -1.84 -3.25
CA GLN A 116 -3.94 -1.40 -4.40
C GLN A 116 -4.79 -1.54 -5.67
N TYR A 117 -4.91 -0.46 -6.45
CA TYR A 117 -5.77 -0.42 -7.62
C TYR A 117 -5.02 -0.90 -8.86
N LEU A 118 -5.33 -2.12 -9.31
CA LEU A 118 -4.66 -2.74 -10.46
C LEU A 118 -4.66 -1.84 -11.69
N TYR A 119 -5.79 -1.20 -12.00
CA TYR A 119 -5.89 -0.31 -13.16
C TYR A 119 -4.88 0.85 -13.12
N ASP A 120 -4.67 1.44 -11.95
CA ASP A 120 -3.68 2.52 -11.77
C ASP A 120 -2.25 2.01 -11.89
N LEU A 121 -1.96 0.83 -11.35
CA LEU A 121 -0.64 0.19 -11.51
C LEU A 121 -0.30 -0.03 -12.98
N LEU A 122 -1.26 -0.53 -13.75
CA LEU A 122 -1.08 -0.81 -15.17
C LEU A 122 -0.85 0.48 -15.98
N ILE A 123 -1.61 1.55 -15.70
CA ILE A 123 -1.42 2.85 -16.35
C ILE A 123 -0.06 3.46 -16.01
N GLN A 124 0.35 3.37 -14.75
CA GLN A 124 1.62 3.92 -14.28
C GLN A 124 2.82 3.02 -14.60
N LYS A 125 2.58 1.87 -15.24
CA LYS A 125 3.61 0.88 -15.55
C LYS A 125 4.37 0.41 -14.30
N GLY A 126 3.69 0.34 -13.17
CA GLY A 126 4.23 0.01 -11.87
C GLY A 126 4.49 -1.48 -11.66
N PHE A 127 5.27 -2.11 -12.54
CA PHE A 127 5.62 -3.54 -12.45
C PHE A 127 6.31 -3.91 -11.14
N ASP A 128 7.01 -2.98 -10.54
CA ASP A 128 7.68 -3.11 -9.25
C ASP A 128 6.73 -3.28 -8.06
N SER A 129 5.43 -3.05 -8.27
CA SER A 129 4.41 -3.23 -7.23
C SER A 129 3.96 -4.68 -7.07
N PHE A 130 4.36 -5.57 -7.98
CA PHE A 130 4.00 -7.00 -7.90
C PHE A 130 5.02 -7.74 -7.05
N HIS A 131 4.77 -7.83 -5.75
CA HIS A 131 5.64 -8.49 -4.76
C HIS A 131 4.84 -9.51 -3.92
N HIS A 132 5.56 -10.42 -3.27
CA HIS A 132 5.00 -11.59 -2.60
C HIS A 132 4.02 -11.29 -1.45
N GLU A 133 4.10 -10.12 -0.83
CA GLU A 133 3.16 -9.72 0.23
C GLU A 133 1.73 -9.47 -0.31
N HIS A 134 1.60 -9.13 -1.60
CA HIS A 134 0.30 -8.93 -2.24
C HIS A 134 -0.07 -10.15 -3.08
N ILE A 135 -0.89 -11.02 -2.52
CA ILE A 135 -1.38 -12.22 -3.20
C ILE A 135 -2.50 -11.92 -4.21
N ALA A 136 -3.19 -10.80 -4.06
CA ALA A 136 -4.27 -10.39 -4.95
C ALA A 136 -4.18 -8.92 -5.30
N TYR A 137 -4.51 -8.60 -6.55
CA TYR A 137 -4.64 -7.24 -7.07
C TYR A 137 -6.06 -7.05 -7.59
N TYR A 138 -6.67 -5.94 -7.23
CA TYR A 138 -8.08 -5.71 -7.49
C TYR A 138 -8.32 -4.58 -8.49
N THR A 139 -9.27 -4.82 -9.40
CA THR A 139 -10.02 -3.77 -10.09
C THR A 139 -11.28 -3.46 -9.28
N ALA A 140 -11.99 -2.38 -9.59
CA ALA A 140 -13.25 -2.08 -8.93
C ALA A 140 -14.32 -3.15 -9.25
N SER A 141 -14.31 -3.67 -10.49
CA SER A 141 -15.20 -4.75 -10.90
C SER A 141 -14.91 -6.04 -10.15
N SER A 142 -13.63 -6.43 -9.97
CA SER A 142 -13.29 -7.68 -9.30
C SER A 142 -13.60 -7.64 -7.81
N ILE A 143 -13.22 -6.56 -7.08
CA ILE A 143 -13.55 -6.46 -5.65
C ILE A 143 -15.05 -6.36 -5.41
N LYS A 144 -15.78 -5.65 -6.29
CA LYS A 144 -17.24 -5.59 -6.26
C LYS A 144 -17.84 -6.98 -6.40
N LYS A 145 -17.42 -7.77 -7.39
CA LYS A 145 -17.90 -9.14 -7.63
C LYS A 145 -17.64 -10.04 -6.42
N VAL A 146 -16.46 -10.01 -5.84
CA VAL A 146 -16.09 -10.82 -4.66
C VAL A 146 -16.95 -10.44 -3.44
N LEU A 147 -17.14 -9.17 -3.16
CA LEU A 147 -17.93 -8.71 -2.01
C LEU A 147 -19.43 -9.06 -2.21
N GLU A 148 -19.95 -8.84 -3.41
CA GLU A 148 -21.38 -9.10 -3.70
C GLU A 148 -21.75 -10.57 -3.74
N SER A 149 -20.82 -11.49 -4.05
CA SER A 149 -21.04 -12.92 -3.91
C SER A 149 -21.33 -13.33 -2.46
N HIS A 150 -20.89 -12.52 -1.49
CA HIS A 150 -21.19 -12.68 -0.07
C HIS A 150 -22.33 -11.78 0.44
N LYS A 151 -23.09 -11.14 -0.47
CA LYS A 151 -24.17 -10.21 -0.13
C LYS A 151 -23.67 -8.99 0.67
N LEU A 152 -22.49 -8.47 0.33
CA LEU A 152 -21.93 -7.18 0.74
C LEU A 152 -21.88 -6.28 -0.50
N TYR A 153 -22.68 -5.22 -0.52
CA TYR A 153 -22.94 -4.44 -1.73
C TYR A 153 -22.07 -3.19 -1.80
N VAL A 154 -21.25 -3.10 -2.84
CA VAL A 154 -20.44 -1.91 -3.12
C VAL A 154 -21.32 -0.85 -3.77
N PHE A 155 -21.45 0.32 -3.13
CA PHE A 155 -22.29 1.41 -3.64
C PHE A 155 -21.51 2.67 -4.06
N ASP A 156 -20.28 2.84 -3.55
CA ASP A 156 -19.43 3.97 -3.91
C ASP A 156 -17.95 3.55 -3.96
N ALA A 157 -17.14 4.29 -4.71
CA ALA A 157 -15.69 4.10 -4.73
C ALA A 157 -14.94 5.40 -5.05
N GLU A 158 -13.70 5.47 -4.59
CA GLU A 158 -12.79 6.59 -4.83
C GLU A 158 -11.41 6.09 -5.25
N ARG A 159 -10.79 6.77 -6.25
CA ARG A 159 -9.38 6.56 -6.62
C ARG A 159 -8.53 7.57 -5.87
N LEU A 160 -7.54 7.09 -5.14
CA LEU A 160 -6.62 7.91 -4.36
C LEU A 160 -5.23 7.87 -5.01
N LYS A 161 -4.63 9.03 -5.21
CA LYS A 161 -3.29 9.18 -5.82
C LYS A 161 -2.15 8.97 -4.80
N VAL A 162 -2.30 7.98 -3.93
CA VAL A 162 -1.29 7.63 -2.92
C VAL A 162 -0.75 6.25 -3.21
N HIS A 163 0.50 5.97 -2.83
CA HIS A 163 1.15 4.66 -2.97
C HIS A 163 1.09 4.03 -4.37
N GLY A 164 1.02 4.83 -5.43
CA GLY A 164 0.91 4.34 -6.81
C GLY A 164 -0.52 4.02 -7.26
N GLY A 165 -1.53 4.44 -6.50
CA GLY A 165 -2.94 4.26 -6.79
C GLY A 165 -3.63 3.29 -5.84
N ILE A 166 -4.58 3.82 -5.07
CA ILE A 166 -5.43 3.05 -4.14
C ILE A 166 -6.87 3.20 -4.60
N LEU A 167 -7.60 2.09 -4.58
CA LEU A 167 -9.05 2.07 -4.68
C LEU A 167 -9.63 1.93 -3.28
N ARG A 168 -10.44 2.92 -2.88
CA ARG A 168 -11.25 2.84 -1.68
C ARG A 168 -12.68 2.54 -2.09
N VAL A 169 -13.26 1.47 -1.55
CA VAL A 169 -14.67 1.10 -1.80
C VAL A 169 -15.48 1.21 -0.52
N TYR A 170 -16.73 1.61 -0.68
CA TYR A 170 -17.72 1.75 0.40
C TYR A 170 -18.80 0.69 0.21
N VAL A 171 -19.04 -0.08 1.25
CA VAL A 171 -19.79 -1.34 1.19
C VAL A 171 -20.84 -1.36 2.30
N SER A 172 -22.02 -1.89 2.02
CA SER A 172 -23.13 -2.05 2.99
C SER A 172 -23.77 -3.41 2.87
N LEU A 173 -24.45 -3.84 3.94
CA LEU A 173 -25.27 -5.07 3.93
C LEU A 173 -26.51 -4.94 3.05
N ASN A 174 -27.04 -3.75 2.93
CA ASN A 174 -28.23 -3.47 2.14
C ASN A 174 -27.83 -2.89 0.78
N LYS A 175 -28.52 -3.29 -0.29
CA LYS A 175 -28.34 -2.71 -1.61
C LYS A 175 -28.63 -1.20 -1.56
N ARG A 176 -27.77 -0.43 -2.19
CA ARG A 176 -27.91 1.04 -2.38
C ARG A 176 -27.69 1.36 -3.85
N PRO A 177 -28.26 2.45 -4.36
CA PRO A 177 -27.93 2.95 -5.68
C PRO A 177 -26.43 3.21 -5.79
N ILE A 178 -25.81 2.74 -6.88
CA ILE A 178 -24.40 2.98 -7.12
C ILE A 178 -24.17 4.42 -7.57
N THR A 179 -23.14 5.06 -7.00
CA THR A 179 -22.81 6.46 -7.29
C THR A 179 -22.30 6.67 -8.72
N LYS A 180 -22.45 7.90 -9.22
CA LYS A 180 -21.84 8.32 -10.50
C LYS A 180 -20.33 8.07 -10.55
N LYS A 181 -19.65 8.22 -9.39
CA LYS A 181 -18.20 7.95 -9.27
C LYS A 181 -17.88 6.49 -9.52
N LEU A 182 -18.58 5.56 -8.87
CA LEU A 182 -18.38 4.12 -9.06
C LEU A 182 -18.69 3.72 -10.51
N LYS A 183 -19.79 4.21 -11.10
CA LYS A 183 -20.12 3.97 -12.52
C LYS A 183 -18.98 4.39 -13.44
N LYS A 184 -18.41 5.59 -13.23
CA LYS A 184 -17.28 6.12 -14.01
C LYS A 184 -15.98 5.30 -13.83
N ILE A 185 -15.76 4.70 -12.67
CA ILE A 185 -14.61 3.81 -12.45
C ILE A 185 -14.82 2.51 -13.22
N LEU A 186 -15.98 1.86 -13.05
CA LEU A 186 -16.32 0.60 -13.70
C LEU A 186 -16.32 0.70 -15.23
N SER A 187 -16.78 1.80 -15.81
CA SER A 187 -16.80 1.97 -17.27
C SER A 187 -15.41 1.98 -17.93
N LYS A 188 -14.33 2.18 -17.16
CA LYS A 188 -12.95 2.13 -17.65
C LYS A 188 -12.34 0.73 -17.59
N GLU A 189 -12.99 -0.19 -16.91
CA GLU A 189 -12.50 -1.53 -16.62
C GLU A 189 -13.23 -2.57 -17.45
N SER A 190 -12.93 -2.68 -18.76
CA SER A 190 -13.30 -3.88 -19.52
C SER A 190 -12.23 -4.96 -19.36
N ASP A 191 -12.62 -6.24 -19.35
CA ASP A 191 -11.67 -7.35 -19.22
C ASP A 191 -10.62 -7.32 -20.35
N LYS A 192 -11.05 -7.06 -21.58
CA LYS A 192 -10.14 -6.88 -22.73
C LYS A 192 -9.12 -5.77 -22.49
N ASN A 193 -9.55 -4.63 -21.94
CA ASN A 193 -8.67 -3.51 -21.64
C ASN A 193 -7.64 -3.86 -20.55
N ILE A 194 -8.07 -4.57 -19.51
CA ILE A 194 -7.18 -5.01 -18.40
C ILE A 194 -6.15 -6.01 -18.92
N ILE A 195 -6.56 -7.05 -19.65
CA ILE A 195 -5.67 -8.08 -20.20
C ILE A 195 -4.63 -7.46 -21.14
N THR A 196 -5.06 -6.58 -22.06
CA THR A 196 -4.14 -5.86 -22.95
C THR A 196 -3.11 -5.06 -22.16
N LYS A 197 -3.52 -4.37 -21.08
CA LYS A 197 -2.58 -3.61 -20.25
C LYS A 197 -1.61 -4.50 -19.47
N ILE A 198 -2.04 -5.68 -19.01
CA ILE A 198 -1.17 -6.66 -18.36
C ILE A 198 -0.09 -7.15 -19.34
N ASN A 199 -0.47 -7.54 -20.55
CA ASN A 199 0.46 -7.98 -21.58
C ASN A 199 1.47 -6.88 -21.95
N ASN A 200 0.99 -5.64 -22.09
CA ASN A 200 1.83 -4.48 -22.37
C ASN A 200 2.78 -4.16 -21.20
N LEU A 201 2.39 -4.46 -19.94
CA LEU A 201 3.24 -4.22 -18.79
C LEU A 201 4.49 -5.10 -18.81
N ASN A 202 4.38 -6.38 -19.18
CA ASN A 202 5.53 -7.27 -19.26
C ASN A 202 6.50 -6.83 -20.37
N SER A 203 6.00 -6.50 -21.56
CA SER A 203 6.80 -5.96 -22.64
C SER A 203 7.50 -4.65 -22.25
N PHE A 204 6.79 -3.79 -21.53
CA PHE A 204 7.38 -2.57 -20.97
C PHE A 204 8.49 -2.89 -19.96
N ARG A 205 8.25 -3.83 -19.02
CA ARG A 205 9.23 -4.23 -18.01
C ARG A 205 10.56 -4.64 -18.65
N VAL A 206 10.52 -5.51 -19.66
CA VAL A 206 11.73 -5.98 -20.35
C VAL A 206 12.49 -4.83 -21.01
N LYS A 207 11.80 -3.99 -21.79
CA LYS A 207 12.41 -2.83 -22.45
C LYS A 207 12.98 -1.83 -21.45
N PHE A 208 12.24 -1.57 -20.37
CA PHE A 208 12.65 -0.65 -19.32
C PHE A 208 13.87 -1.17 -18.55
N SER A 209 13.89 -2.44 -18.18
CA SER A 209 14.99 -3.06 -17.45
C SER A 209 16.32 -2.93 -18.21
N ASN A 210 16.30 -3.24 -19.51
CA ASN A 210 17.47 -3.08 -20.37
C ASN A 210 17.91 -1.61 -20.49
N LYS A 211 16.93 -0.71 -20.62
CA LYS A 211 17.20 0.74 -20.70
C LYS A 211 17.83 1.26 -19.40
N LEU A 212 17.26 0.92 -18.24
CA LEU A 212 17.78 1.36 -16.95
C LEU A 212 19.19 0.82 -16.70
N LYS A 213 19.40 -0.48 -16.93
CA LYS A 213 20.72 -1.09 -16.74
C LYS A 213 21.78 -0.44 -17.62
N ARG A 214 21.53 -0.25 -18.92
CA ARG A 214 22.44 0.44 -19.83
C ARG A 214 22.74 1.87 -19.39
N PHE A 215 21.73 2.60 -18.95
CA PHE A 215 21.86 3.96 -18.47
C PHE A 215 22.80 4.03 -17.25
N LEU A 216 22.61 3.15 -16.25
CA LEU A 216 23.45 3.10 -15.05
C LEU A 216 24.89 2.67 -15.39
N ILE A 217 25.08 1.67 -16.27
CA ILE A 217 26.41 1.26 -16.74
C ILE A 217 27.15 2.43 -17.41
N ASN A 218 26.46 3.23 -18.24
CA ASN A 218 27.09 4.39 -18.89
C ASN A 218 27.54 5.44 -17.86
N LEU A 219 26.78 5.68 -16.81
CA LEU A 219 27.21 6.55 -15.72
C LEU A 219 28.43 5.98 -14.98
N LYS A 220 28.45 4.67 -14.74
CA LYS A 220 29.59 3.99 -14.11
C LYS A 220 30.86 4.08 -14.96
N LYS A 221 30.76 3.94 -16.30
CA LYS A 221 31.89 4.15 -17.21
C LYS A 221 32.47 5.57 -17.11
N GLN A 222 31.63 6.56 -16.78
CA GLN A 222 32.04 7.93 -16.46
C GLN A 222 32.54 8.11 -15.02
N LYS A 223 32.84 7.01 -14.31
CA LYS A 223 33.30 6.98 -12.91
C LYS A 223 32.31 7.61 -11.92
N LYS A 224 31.02 7.72 -12.28
CA LYS A 224 29.99 8.26 -11.40
C LYS A 224 29.61 7.30 -10.28
N MET A 225 29.50 7.83 -9.05
CA MET A 225 29.01 7.10 -7.89
C MET A 225 27.49 7.18 -7.83
N ILE A 226 26.82 6.02 -7.76
CA ILE A 226 25.37 5.94 -7.77
C ILE A 226 24.92 5.15 -6.54
N TYR A 227 24.03 5.73 -5.73
CA TYR A 227 23.34 5.08 -4.62
C TYR A 227 21.84 5.02 -4.88
N GLY A 228 21.15 4.07 -4.22
CA GLY A 228 19.71 4.01 -4.20
C GLY A 228 19.12 4.68 -2.97
N MET A 229 17.83 5.02 -2.98
CA MET A 229 17.08 5.45 -1.81
C MET A 229 15.72 4.76 -1.71
N GLY A 230 15.46 4.12 -0.56
CA GLY A 230 14.21 3.45 -0.22
C GLY A 230 14.25 1.94 -0.45
N ALA A 231 14.58 1.16 0.60
CA ALA A 231 14.65 -0.32 0.58
C ALA A 231 13.28 -0.96 0.85
N ALA A 232 12.24 -0.52 0.13
CA ALA A 232 10.89 -1.10 0.20
C ALA A 232 10.78 -2.39 -0.64
N PRO A 233 9.75 -3.25 -0.46
CA PRO A 233 9.55 -4.44 -1.30
C PRO A 233 9.58 -4.15 -2.80
N ARG A 234 9.08 -2.99 -3.22
CA ARG A 234 9.13 -2.52 -4.61
C ARG A 234 10.56 -2.33 -5.13
N ALA A 235 11.48 -1.89 -4.29
CA ALA A 235 12.89 -1.77 -4.65
C ALA A 235 13.49 -3.14 -4.97
N CYS A 236 13.17 -4.16 -4.15
CA CYS A 236 13.59 -5.53 -4.40
C CYS A 236 13.13 -6.02 -5.78
N VAL A 237 11.84 -5.84 -6.11
CA VAL A 237 11.30 -6.22 -7.43
C VAL A 237 11.98 -5.47 -8.56
N MET A 238 12.19 -4.16 -8.43
CA MET A 238 12.84 -3.36 -9.47
C MET A 238 14.29 -3.78 -9.70
N LEU A 239 15.07 -3.90 -8.63
CA LEU A 239 16.49 -4.26 -8.73
C LEU A 239 16.69 -5.64 -9.36
N ASN A 240 15.92 -6.63 -8.91
CA ASN A 240 15.97 -7.98 -9.48
C ASN A 240 15.47 -8.02 -10.92
N SER A 241 14.33 -7.37 -11.22
CA SER A 241 13.79 -7.31 -12.59
C SER A 241 14.73 -6.64 -13.60
N CYS A 242 15.55 -5.71 -13.12
CA CYS A 242 16.54 -5.02 -13.94
C CYS A 242 17.93 -5.67 -13.87
N ASN A 243 18.09 -6.77 -13.15
CA ASN A 243 19.36 -7.45 -12.91
C ASN A 243 20.47 -6.47 -12.51
N LEU A 244 20.19 -5.66 -11.48
CA LEU A 244 21.09 -4.66 -10.93
C LEU A 244 21.81 -5.22 -9.70
N SER A 245 23.07 -4.89 -9.59
CA SER A 245 24.00 -5.32 -8.54
C SER A 245 24.70 -4.12 -7.89
N LYS A 246 25.59 -4.39 -6.92
CA LYS A 246 26.48 -3.36 -6.35
C LYS A 246 27.37 -2.67 -7.38
N ASN A 247 27.58 -3.28 -8.55
CA ASN A 247 28.38 -2.68 -9.62
C ASN A 247 27.69 -1.45 -10.22
N GLU A 248 26.35 -1.47 -10.33
CA GLU A 248 25.59 -0.32 -10.82
C GLU A 248 25.16 0.60 -9.69
N ILE A 249 24.74 0.05 -8.53
CA ILE A 249 24.24 0.82 -7.38
C ILE A 249 25.00 0.37 -6.13
N GLY A 250 25.92 1.18 -5.64
CA GLY A 250 26.83 0.81 -4.57
C GLY A 250 26.14 0.41 -3.25
N LEU A 251 25.09 1.11 -2.89
CA LEU A 251 24.24 0.80 -1.73
C LEU A 251 22.84 1.40 -1.88
N VAL A 252 21.92 1.01 -1.00
CA VAL A 252 20.59 1.64 -0.88
C VAL A 252 20.43 2.25 0.50
N GLY A 253 20.19 3.58 0.55
CA GLY A 253 19.84 4.27 1.77
C GLY A 253 18.41 3.97 2.23
N GLU A 254 18.23 3.82 3.54
CA GLU A 254 16.92 3.66 4.19
C GLU A 254 16.87 4.57 5.41
N VAL A 255 15.66 4.91 5.86
CA VAL A 255 15.48 5.79 7.03
C VAL A 255 16.25 5.27 8.24
N SER A 256 16.81 6.19 9.00
CA SER A 256 17.56 5.88 10.22
C SER A 256 16.72 4.99 11.15
N GLN A 257 17.38 4.07 11.84
CA GLN A 257 16.77 3.07 12.74
C GLN A 257 15.90 1.99 12.07
N SER A 258 15.86 1.92 10.74
CA SER A 258 15.21 0.82 10.04
C SER A 258 15.91 -0.52 10.33
N LEU A 259 15.14 -1.55 10.67
CA LEU A 259 15.63 -2.93 10.85
C LEU A 259 16.24 -3.54 9.57
N LYS A 260 16.13 -2.85 8.43
CA LYS A 260 16.71 -3.26 7.14
C LYS A 260 18.17 -2.83 7.01
N CYS A 261 18.62 -1.83 7.77
CA CYS A 261 20.00 -1.37 7.73
C CYS A 261 20.97 -2.52 8.05
N ASN A 262 22.11 -2.54 7.36
CA ASN A 262 23.14 -3.57 7.40
C ASN A 262 22.69 -4.98 6.93
N LYS A 263 21.59 -5.06 6.16
CA LYS A 263 21.14 -6.27 5.47
C LYS A 263 21.24 -6.07 3.96
N TYR A 264 21.26 -7.15 3.22
CA TYR A 264 21.20 -7.11 1.76
C TYR A 264 19.75 -7.05 1.26
N ILE A 265 19.54 -6.40 0.13
CA ILE A 265 18.25 -6.50 -0.55
C ILE A 265 18.14 -7.92 -1.12
N PRO A 266 17.07 -8.65 -0.80
CA PRO A 266 16.87 -10.03 -1.25
C PRO A 266 17.07 -10.19 -2.76
N GLY A 267 17.84 -11.22 -3.14
CA GLY A 267 18.17 -11.51 -4.54
C GLY A 267 19.23 -10.61 -5.16
N THR A 268 19.88 -9.76 -4.37
CA THR A 268 20.98 -8.90 -4.83
C THR A 268 22.15 -8.91 -3.85
N ASP A 269 23.30 -8.38 -4.27
CA ASP A 269 24.48 -8.11 -3.44
C ASP A 269 24.53 -6.64 -2.95
N ILE A 270 23.42 -5.90 -3.05
CA ILE A 270 23.32 -4.49 -2.68
C ILE A 270 22.97 -4.39 -1.20
N MET A 271 23.83 -3.73 -0.43
CA MET A 271 23.62 -3.53 1.00
C MET A 271 22.72 -2.34 1.26
N VAL A 272 21.84 -2.46 2.25
CA VAL A 272 21.04 -1.37 2.80
C VAL A 272 21.83 -0.68 3.91
N LYS A 273 21.95 0.62 3.83
CA LYS A 273 22.61 1.46 4.85
C LYS A 273 21.68 2.58 5.31
N ASP A 274 22.03 3.19 6.44
CA ASP A 274 21.39 4.42 6.88
C ASP A 274 21.47 5.50 5.80
N GLU A 275 20.38 6.26 5.61
CA GLU A 275 20.32 7.31 4.58
C GLU A 275 21.37 8.43 4.77
N ASN A 276 21.90 8.60 6.00
CA ASN A 276 22.98 9.56 6.24
C ASN A 276 24.26 9.20 5.47
N LYS A 277 24.43 7.92 5.08
CA LYS A 277 25.53 7.49 4.23
C LYS A 277 25.52 8.20 2.85
N ILE A 278 24.34 8.54 2.34
CA ILE A 278 24.19 9.35 1.13
C ILE A 278 24.76 10.76 1.33
N ILE A 279 24.61 11.31 2.53
CA ILE A 279 25.07 12.67 2.86
C ILE A 279 26.59 12.69 3.05
N THR A 280 27.14 11.66 3.71
CA THR A 280 28.59 11.60 3.98
C THR A 280 29.40 11.26 2.73
N ASP A 281 28.95 10.30 1.93
CA ASP A 281 29.69 9.82 0.76
C ASP A 281 29.47 10.69 -0.49
N LYS A 282 28.41 11.52 -0.51
CA LYS A 282 28.08 12.47 -1.57
C LYS A 282 28.10 11.84 -2.97
N PRO A 283 27.31 10.76 -3.24
CA PRO A 283 27.29 10.16 -4.56
C PRO A 283 26.86 11.20 -5.62
N ASP A 284 27.33 11.03 -6.86
CA ASP A 284 26.91 11.89 -7.98
C ASP A 284 25.41 11.80 -8.26
N TYR A 285 24.85 10.58 -8.07
CA TYR A 285 23.45 10.30 -8.35
C TYR A 285 22.80 9.47 -7.24
N VAL A 286 21.54 9.81 -6.93
CA VAL A 286 20.65 8.99 -6.10
C VAL A 286 19.46 8.55 -6.92
N ILE A 287 19.36 7.22 -7.19
CA ILE A 287 18.16 6.63 -7.80
C ILE A 287 17.09 6.41 -6.73
N ILE A 288 15.92 7.00 -6.94
CA ILE A 288 14.78 6.90 -6.00
C ILE A 288 13.98 5.64 -6.30
N LEU A 289 14.27 4.57 -5.58
CA LEU A 289 13.59 3.28 -5.74
C LEU A 289 12.14 3.33 -5.26
N ALA A 290 11.87 4.10 -4.21
CA ALA A 290 10.50 4.42 -3.77
C ALA A 290 9.92 5.59 -4.60
N TRP A 291 9.92 5.49 -5.92
CA TRP A 291 9.63 6.55 -6.88
C TRP A 291 8.27 7.26 -6.68
N HIS A 292 7.27 6.59 -6.12
CA HIS A 292 5.98 7.18 -5.77
C HIS A 292 6.10 8.23 -4.64
N LEU A 293 7.23 8.26 -3.93
CA LEU A 293 7.57 9.23 -2.89
C LEU A 293 8.66 10.24 -3.34
N THR A 294 8.97 10.30 -4.63
CA THR A 294 10.09 11.11 -5.18
C THR A 294 10.15 12.51 -4.60
N LYS A 295 9.06 13.27 -4.64
CA LYS A 295 9.02 14.65 -4.13
C LYS A 295 9.40 14.74 -2.65
N ARG A 296 8.92 13.80 -1.83
CA ARG A 296 9.19 13.75 -0.39
C ARG A 296 10.65 13.40 -0.11
N ILE A 297 11.18 12.41 -0.83
CA ILE A 297 12.57 11.93 -0.67
C ILE A 297 13.55 13.01 -1.10
N ILE A 298 13.33 13.65 -2.25
CA ILE A 298 14.16 14.76 -2.71
C ILE A 298 14.19 15.87 -1.66
N LYS A 299 13.01 16.33 -1.20
CA LYS A 299 12.93 17.37 -0.16
C LYS A 299 13.69 16.99 1.11
N LEU A 300 13.61 15.71 1.52
CA LEU A 300 14.31 15.20 2.70
C LEU A 300 15.83 15.25 2.51
N LEU A 301 16.35 14.70 1.41
CA LEU A 301 17.79 14.63 1.15
C LEU A 301 18.40 16.02 0.91
N LEU A 302 17.72 16.93 0.21
CA LEU A 302 18.14 18.32 0.06
C LEU A 302 18.21 19.03 1.43
N LYS A 303 17.18 18.83 2.30
CA LYS A 303 17.20 19.39 3.67
C LYS A 303 18.38 18.85 4.50
N LYS A 304 18.82 17.63 4.23
CA LYS A 304 20.00 17.02 4.89
C LYS A 304 21.33 17.43 4.26
N GLY A 305 21.33 18.25 3.22
CA GLY A 305 22.54 18.80 2.58
C GLY A 305 23.07 18.01 1.39
N TYR A 306 22.32 17.03 0.84
CA TYR A 306 22.69 16.38 -0.41
C TYR A 306 22.58 17.35 -1.59
N LYS A 307 23.63 17.41 -2.45
CA LYS A 307 23.74 18.35 -3.57
C LYS A 307 23.89 17.67 -4.94
N GLY A 308 23.90 16.34 -4.99
CA GLY A 308 24.00 15.58 -6.25
C GLY A 308 22.67 15.49 -7.00
N ASN A 309 22.66 14.73 -8.08
CA ASN A 309 21.52 14.57 -8.95
C ASN A 309 20.59 13.43 -8.51
N PHE A 310 19.32 13.52 -8.86
CA PHE A 310 18.35 12.47 -8.58
C PHE A 310 17.95 11.76 -9.88
N ILE A 311 17.76 10.44 -9.80
CA ILE A 311 17.20 9.63 -10.88
C ILE A 311 15.84 9.09 -10.41
N THR A 312 14.77 9.40 -11.13
CA THR A 312 13.49 8.72 -10.95
C THR A 312 13.34 7.65 -12.03
N PRO A 313 13.17 6.36 -11.65
CA PRO A 313 13.07 5.29 -12.63
C PRO A 313 11.71 5.24 -13.32
N LEU A 314 10.61 5.37 -12.56
CA LEU A 314 9.24 5.23 -13.03
C LEU A 314 8.41 6.50 -12.73
N PRO A 315 7.30 6.72 -13.46
CA PRO A 315 6.82 6.00 -14.66
C PRO A 315 7.66 6.26 -15.91
N LYS A 316 8.61 7.17 -15.88
CA LYS A 316 9.56 7.51 -16.95
C LYS A 316 10.92 7.78 -16.34
N LEU A 317 11.94 7.10 -16.86
CA LEU A 317 13.33 7.34 -16.46
C LEU A 317 13.72 8.80 -16.73
N LYS A 318 14.11 9.52 -15.69
CA LYS A 318 14.51 10.93 -15.73
C LYS A 318 15.64 11.21 -14.74
N ILE A 319 16.53 12.13 -15.09
CA ILE A 319 17.39 12.87 -14.15
C ILE A 319 16.63 14.13 -13.72
N LEU A 320 16.71 14.47 -12.46
CA LEU A 320 16.04 15.61 -11.83
C LEU A 320 17.08 16.48 -11.14
#